data_58b256181aba56d29d26a402940d94d4
#
_entry.id   58b256181aba56d29d26a402940d94d4
#
_cell.length_a   1.000
_cell.length_b   1.000
_cell.length_c   1.000
_cell.angle_alpha   90.00
_cell.angle_beta   90.00
_cell.angle_gamma   90.00
#
_symmetry.space_group_name_H-M   'P 1'
#
loop_
_entity.id
_entity.type
_entity.pdbx_description
1 polymer ?
#
loop_
_entity_poly.entity_id
_entity_poly.type
_entity_poly.pdbx_seq_one_letter_code
_entity_poly.pdbx_strand_id
1 'polypeptide(L)'
;TKFRETYKLGAYPVIEFNGLVFSYLGPMEKIPEFPRYDAFEIEGNTSSPYRIDYNCNWIQVLDAIMDPVHTSFLHGQSSGVQFSKGFAEVGEIDFYERGVQYLGCNTRRINDNVWVRVNELILPNFTQAGAAFAADGTKSKYFGRSSFTRWVIPVDDNHCVALAWANFGERGDPIEFNNQEGYERIEAGEISNRSFEEKQKSPGDAEAVEGMGSISRHKGEHLMPTDKGIMTYRRRIRKLIKSLEEGKDPPQPQKTKGQIIRTNGQDTVLRAPKRNKNDREFVKQICSSVMKMQFELEDMPLKERDANIISNLN
;
A
#
# COMPACT_ATOMS: atom_id res chain seq x y z
N THR A 1 11.46 12.75 -49.43
CA THR A 1 12.34 13.88 -49.15
C THR A 1 13.06 13.65 -47.83
N LYS A 2 14.42 13.73 -47.87
CA LYS A 2 15.30 13.50 -46.68
C LYS A 2 14.96 14.34 -45.45
N PHE A 3 14.25 15.45 -45.60
CA PHE A 3 13.81 16.32 -44.51
C PHE A 3 12.94 15.60 -43.48
N ARG A 4 12.01 14.76 -43.91
CA ARG A 4 11.13 13.97 -43.04
C ARG A 4 11.89 12.92 -42.20
N GLU A 5 13.08 12.50 -42.67
CA GLU A 5 13.88 11.51 -41.99
C GLU A 5 14.84 12.15 -40.95
N THR A 6 15.10 13.46 -41.09
CA THR A 6 16.01 14.21 -40.19
C THR A 6 15.32 14.87 -39.03
N TYR A 7 14.01 15.13 -39.10
CA TYR A 7 13.24 15.71 -38.02
C TYR A 7 12.49 14.63 -37.24
N LYS A 8 12.91 14.39 -36.02
CA LYS A 8 12.24 13.49 -35.06
C LYS A 8 11.71 14.34 -33.91
N LEU A 9 10.44 14.18 -33.58
CA LEU A 9 9.92 14.61 -32.30
C LEU A 9 10.55 13.74 -31.18
N GLY A 10 10.86 14.34 -30.05
CA GLY A 10 11.25 13.59 -28.88
C GLY A 10 10.13 12.63 -28.49
N ALA A 11 10.49 11.39 -28.24
CA ALA A 11 9.55 10.36 -27.80
C ALA A 11 10.15 9.60 -26.61
N TYR A 12 9.30 9.20 -25.71
CA TYR A 12 9.67 8.37 -24.57
C TYR A 12 9.18 6.93 -24.78
N PRO A 13 9.92 5.91 -24.33
CA PRO A 13 9.45 4.54 -24.39
C PRO A 13 8.24 4.37 -23.48
N VAL A 14 7.27 3.63 -23.97
CA VAL A 14 5.97 3.41 -23.32
C VAL A 14 5.67 1.93 -23.25
N ILE A 15 5.11 1.50 -22.13
CA ILE A 15 4.55 0.16 -21.93
C ILE A 15 3.11 0.31 -21.47
N GLU A 16 2.20 -0.41 -22.11
CA GLU A 16 0.83 -0.60 -21.61
C GLU A 16 0.78 -1.90 -20.82
N PHE A 17 0.25 -1.82 -19.60
CA PHE A 17 0.10 -2.99 -18.74
C PHE A 17 -1.17 -2.86 -17.89
N ASN A 18 -2.06 -3.83 -17.98
CA ASN A 18 -3.35 -3.91 -17.26
C ASN A 18 -4.16 -2.59 -17.29
N GLY A 19 -4.25 -1.96 -18.47
CA GLY A 19 -5.02 -0.73 -18.67
C GLY A 19 -4.36 0.55 -18.16
N LEU A 20 -3.14 0.49 -17.65
CA LEU A 20 -2.32 1.66 -17.35
C LEU A 20 -1.18 1.81 -18.35
N VAL A 21 -0.80 3.06 -18.63
CA VAL A 21 0.30 3.41 -19.52
C VAL A 21 1.47 3.92 -18.69
N PHE A 22 2.62 3.28 -18.83
CA PHE A 22 3.87 3.64 -18.14
C PHE A 22 4.85 4.21 -19.14
N SER A 23 5.44 5.37 -18.82
CA SER A 23 6.45 6.00 -19.65
C SER A 23 7.74 6.20 -18.88
N TYR A 24 8.86 5.85 -19.51
CA TYR A 24 10.18 6.13 -18.96
C TYR A 24 10.66 7.48 -19.43
N LEU A 25 10.83 8.42 -18.49
CA LEU A 25 11.21 9.82 -18.78
C LEU A 25 12.71 10.11 -18.58
N GLY A 26 13.53 9.08 -18.50
CA GLY A 26 14.98 9.21 -18.33
C GLY A 26 15.77 9.07 -19.64
N PRO A 27 17.11 9.08 -19.56
CA PRO A 27 18.01 8.87 -20.68
C PRO A 27 17.78 7.52 -21.36
N MET A 28 17.73 7.50 -22.70
CA MET A 28 17.41 6.31 -23.49
C MET A 28 18.40 5.14 -23.26
N GLU A 29 19.65 5.47 -22.97
CA GLU A 29 20.70 4.48 -22.67
C GLU A 29 20.58 3.87 -21.27
N LYS A 30 19.70 4.40 -20.43
CA LYS A 30 19.43 3.93 -19.06
C LYS A 30 18.02 3.36 -18.88
N ILE A 31 17.33 2.99 -19.95
CA ILE A 31 15.98 2.42 -19.85
C ILE A 31 16.03 1.17 -18.96
N PRO A 32 15.36 1.17 -17.79
CA PRO A 32 15.25 -0.02 -16.95
C PRO A 32 14.26 -1.02 -17.56
N GLU A 33 14.32 -2.26 -17.12
CA GLU A 33 13.18 -3.15 -17.35
C GLU A 33 11.96 -2.65 -16.58
N PHE A 34 10.77 -2.88 -17.16
CA PHE A 34 9.53 -2.60 -16.46
C PHE A 34 9.46 -3.42 -15.16
N PRO A 35 9.31 -2.78 -14.00
CA PRO A 35 9.32 -3.48 -12.74
C PRO A 35 8.05 -4.35 -12.59
N ARG A 36 8.24 -5.65 -12.59
CA ARG A 36 7.17 -6.62 -12.38
C ARG A 36 7.08 -6.99 -10.90
N TYR A 37 5.95 -6.70 -10.30
CA TYR A 37 5.65 -7.06 -8.93
C TYR A 37 4.82 -8.34 -8.90
N ASP A 38 5.08 -9.21 -7.92
CA ASP A 38 4.37 -10.49 -7.80
C ASP A 38 2.86 -10.31 -7.61
N ALA A 39 2.43 -9.20 -7.03
CA ALA A 39 1.01 -8.85 -6.92
C ALA A 39 0.30 -8.69 -8.29
N PHE A 40 1.04 -8.48 -9.38
CA PHE A 40 0.46 -8.40 -10.73
C PHE A 40 0.15 -9.76 -11.34
N GLU A 41 0.67 -10.82 -10.74
CA GLU A 41 0.66 -12.19 -11.28
C GLU A 41 -0.18 -13.16 -10.43
N ILE A 42 -1.05 -12.64 -9.57
CA ILE A 42 -1.94 -13.47 -8.77
C ILE A 42 -2.96 -14.12 -9.69
N GLU A 43 -2.92 -15.46 -9.79
CA GLU A 43 -3.83 -16.24 -10.61
C GLU A 43 -5.28 -16.04 -10.15
N GLY A 44 -6.18 -15.79 -11.10
CA GLY A 44 -7.60 -15.56 -10.84
C GLY A 44 -7.95 -14.12 -10.48
N ASN A 45 -6.97 -13.23 -10.27
CA ASN A 45 -7.25 -11.82 -10.04
C ASN A 45 -7.52 -11.05 -11.33
N THR A 46 -8.50 -10.17 -11.26
CA THR A 46 -8.73 -9.14 -12.29
C THR A 46 -8.31 -7.79 -11.70
N SER A 47 -7.48 -7.06 -12.43
CA SER A 47 -7.06 -5.71 -12.04
C SER A 47 -7.91 -4.68 -12.77
N SER A 48 -8.57 -3.80 -12.02
CA SER A 48 -9.37 -2.70 -12.56
C SER A 48 -8.65 -1.38 -12.34
N PRO A 49 -8.22 -0.66 -13.40
CA PRO A 49 -7.51 0.60 -13.25
C PRO A 49 -8.44 1.71 -12.77
N TYR A 50 -7.93 2.57 -11.89
CA TYR A 50 -8.63 3.76 -11.42
C TYR A 50 -7.67 4.91 -11.11
N ARG A 51 -8.21 6.10 -10.94
CA ARG A 51 -7.49 7.33 -10.66
C ARG A 51 -8.14 8.08 -9.51
N ILE A 52 -7.31 8.64 -8.64
CA ILE A 52 -7.72 9.57 -7.58
C ILE A 52 -6.88 10.83 -7.70
N ASP A 53 -7.52 11.99 -7.77
CA ASP A 53 -6.84 13.29 -7.75
C ASP A 53 -6.86 13.86 -6.33
N TYR A 54 -5.69 14.32 -5.83
CA TYR A 54 -5.53 14.94 -4.53
C TYR A 54 -5.06 16.38 -4.64
N ASN A 55 -5.70 17.28 -3.87
CA ASN A 55 -5.32 18.69 -3.76
C ASN A 55 -4.27 18.90 -2.65
N CYS A 56 -3.29 18.03 -2.58
CA CYS A 56 -2.21 18.11 -1.62
C CYS A 56 -0.91 17.51 -2.17
N ASN A 57 0.19 17.75 -1.46
CA ASN A 57 1.49 17.19 -1.80
C ASN A 57 1.50 15.66 -1.67
N TRP A 58 2.12 14.98 -2.60
CA TRP A 58 2.19 13.52 -2.70
C TRP A 58 2.74 12.83 -1.44
N ILE A 59 3.64 13.50 -0.69
CA ILE A 59 4.18 12.97 0.57
C ILE A 59 3.07 12.77 1.61
N GLN A 60 2.05 13.65 1.64
CA GLN A 60 0.93 13.53 2.59
C GLN A 60 0.13 12.24 2.35
N VAL A 61 -0.03 11.85 1.09
CA VAL A 61 -0.70 10.58 0.73
C VAL A 61 0.15 9.38 1.15
N LEU A 62 1.48 9.46 0.99
CA LEU A 62 2.38 8.40 1.47
C LEU A 62 2.40 8.31 3.00
N ASP A 63 2.27 9.44 3.70
CA ASP A 63 2.17 9.45 5.16
C ASP A 63 0.96 8.63 5.63
N ALA A 64 -0.20 8.77 4.98
CA ALA A 64 -1.39 8.00 5.31
C ALA A 64 -1.14 6.49 5.17
N ILE A 65 -0.43 6.04 4.14
CA ILE A 65 -0.07 4.61 3.98
C ILE A 65 0.83 4.13 5.11
N MET A 66 1.74 4.98 5.59
CA MET A 66 2.71 4.62 6.63
C MET A 66 2.26 5.00 8.05
N ASP A 67 1.01 5.45 8.19
CA ASP A 67 0.32 5.60 9.47
C ASP A 67 -0.70 4.48 9.69
N PRO A 68 -0.32 3.37 10.33
CA PRO A 68 -1.25 2.28 10.56
C PRO A 68 -2.34 2.62 11.59
N VAL A 69 -2.17 3.67 12.38
CA VAL A 69 -3.12 4.06 13.44
C VAL A 69 -4.32 4.84 12.89
N HIS A 70 -4.13 5.62 11.81
CA HIS A 70 -5.25 6.35 11.19
C HIS A 70 -6.44 5.41 10.88
N THR A 71 -6.15 4.16 10.49
CA THR A 71 -7.20 3.20 10.14
C THR A 71 -8.17 2.93 11.27
N SER A 72 -7.70 2.94 12.52
CA SER A 72 -8.57 2.71 13.69
C SER A 72 -9.43 3.94 14.01
N PHE A 73 -8.92 5.12 13.80
CA PHE A 73 -9.64 6.36 14.09
C PHE A 73 -10.48 6.82 12.89
N LEU A 74 -9.88 7.03 11.73
CA LEU A 74 -10.58 7.53 10.55
C LEU A 74 -11.63 6.54 10.05
N HIS A 75 -11.25 5.29 9.84
CA HIS A 75 -12.12 4.27 9.24
C HIS A 75 -12.93 3.46 10.24
N GLY A 76 -12.63 3.57 11.54
CA GLY A 76 -13.29 2.77 12.57
C GLY A 76 -14.10 3.56 13.58
N GLN A 77 -13.74 4.80 13.87
CA GLN A 77 -14.32 5.58 14.97
C GLN A 77 -14.89 6.93 14.57
N SER A 78 -14.16 7.74 13.78
CA SER A 78 -14.54 9.14 13.53
C SER A 78 -15.81 9.28 12.69
N SER A 79 -16.00 8.44 11.68
CA SER A 79 -17.13 8.48 10.77
C SER A 79 -18.05 7.25 10.93
N GLY A 80 -17.88 6.49 12.00
CA GLY A 80 -18.42 5.15 12.11
C GLY A 80 -17.58 4.13 11.33
N VAL A 81 -18.06 2.90 11.26
CA VAL A 81 -17.36 1.81 10.59
C VAL A 81 -17.49 1.98 9.08
N GLN A 82 -16.38 2.30 8.39
CA GLN A 82 -16.34 2.43 6.92
C GLN A 82 -16.09 1.09 6.22
N PHE A 83 -15.26 0.21 6.81
CA PHE A 83 -14.91 -1.08 6.22
C PHE A 83 -15.45 -2.23 7.06
N SER A 84 -14.75 -2.62 8.13
CA SER A 84 -15.20 -3.66 9.05
C SER A 84 -15.06 -3.21 10.50
N LYS A 85 -15.82 -3.83 11.40
CA LYS A 85 -15.77 -3.52 12.84
C LYS A 85 -14.38 -3.71 13.45
N GLY A 86 -13.60 -4.64 12.91
CA GLY A 86 -12.22 -4.88 13.36
C GLY A 86 -11.27 -3.69 13.16
N PHE A 87 -11.60 -2.76 12.26
CA PHE A 87 -10.80 -1.55 12.07
C PHE A 87 -10.80 -0.62 13.28
N ALA A 88 -11.89 -0.60 14.07
CA ALA A 88 -11.98 0.23 15.27
C ALA A 88 -11.02 -0.21 16.39
N GLU A 89 -10.52 -1.45 16.34
CA GLU A 89 -9.56 -1.94 17.31
C GLU A 89 -8.18 -1.30 17.10
N VAL A 90 -7.64 -0.71 18.16
CA VAL A 90 -6.28 -0.16 18.16
C VAL A 90 -5.30 -1.32 18.35
N GLY A 91 -4.50 -1.58 17.33
CA GLY A 91 -3.57 -2.70 17.32
C GLY A 91 -2.17 -2.36 17.84
N GLU A 92 -1.33 -3.38 17.90
CA GLU A 92 0.11 -3.23 18.09
C GLU A 92 0.75 -2.88 16.75
N ILE A 93 1.68 -1.91 16.77
CA ILE A 93 2.30 -1.37 15.57
C ILE A 93 3.75 -1.79 15.50
N ASP A 94 4.12 -2.36 14.36
CA ASP A 94 5.50 -2.72 14.04
C ASP A 94 5.88 -2.23 12.65
N PHE A 95 7.16 -1.93 12.43
CA PHE A 95 7.69 -1.49 11.15
C PHE A 95 8.90 -2.30 10.73
N TYR A 96 8.96 -2.65 9.44
CA TYR A 96 10.08 -3.34 8.83
C TYR A 96 10.63 -2.53 7.67
N GLU A 97 11.95 -2.52 7.54
CA GLU A 97 12.67 -1.85 6.44
C GLU A 97 13.50 -2.89 5.70
N ARG A 98 13.32 -2.98 4.37
CA ARG A 98 14.03 -3.91 3.50
C ARG A 98 14.48 -3.21 2.21
N GLY A 99 15.63 -2.58 2.25
CA GLY A 99 16.17 -1.81 1.13
C GLY A 99 15.31 -0.59 0.78
N VAL A 100 14.50 -0.68 -0.26
CA VAL A 100 13.54 0.37 -0.67
C VAL A 100 12.11 0.09 -0.24
N GLN A 101 11.88 -1.04 0.42
CA GLN A 101 10.56 -1.48 0.90
C GLN A 101 10.39 -1.10 2.38
N TYR A 102 9.25 -0.52 2.70
CA TYR A 102 8.84 -0.12 4.05
C TYR A 102 7.49 -0.76 4.35
N LEU A 103 7.41 -1.48 5.45
CA LEU A 103 6.21 -2.20 5.86
C LEU A 103 5.70 -1.63 7.17
N GLY A 104 4.44 -1.25 7.20
CA GLY A 104 3.72 -0.89 8.42
C GLY A 104 2.73 -1.99 8.79
N CYS A 105 2.95 -2.61 9.94
CA CYS A 105 2.09 -3.68 10.45
C CYS A 105 1.17 -3.14 11.54
N ASN A 106 -0.12 -3.41 11.41
CA ASN A 106 -1.11 -3.17 12.46
C ASN A 106 -1.72 -4.50 12.87
N THR A 107 -1.42 -4.94 14.08
CA THR A 107 -1.82 -6.25 14.59
C THR A 107 -2.87 -6.12 15.65
N ARG A 108 -4.08 -6.56 15.33
CA ARG A 108 -5.28 -6.40 16.16
C ARG A 108 -5.71 -7.69 16.83
N ARG A 109 -6.17 -7.57 18.06
CA ARG A 109 -6.85 -8.63 18.79
C ARG A 109 -8.34 -8.55 18.50
N ILE A 110 -8.91 -9.58 17.82
CA ILE A 110 -10.34 -9.67 17.54
C ILE A 110 -10.87 -10.94 18.21
N ASN A 111 -11.41 -10.81 19.40
CA ASN A 111 -11.82 -11.97 20.24
C ASN A 111 -10.66 -12.97 20.41
N ASP A 112 -10.87 -14.23 19.99
CA ASP A 112 -9.87 -15.29 20.01
C ASP A 112 -8.98 -15.34 18.77
N ASN A 113 -9.09 -14.35 17.89
CA ASN A 113 -8.25 -14.25 16.70
C ASN A 113 -7.25 -13.09 16.79
N VAL A 114 -6.20 -13.18 16.01
CA VAL A 114 -5.27 -12.08 15.75
C VAL A 114 -5.29 -11.79 14.27
N TRP A 115 -5.46 -10.51 13.94
CA TRP A 115 -5.42 -9.99 12.58
C TRP A 115 -4.14 -9.16 12.39
N VAL A 116 -3.27 -9.63 11.52
CA VAL A 116 -2.06 -8.93 11.09
C VAL A 116 -2.33 -8.30 9.73
N ARG A 117 -2.42 -6.96 9.69
CA ARG A 117 -2.55 -6.17 8.48
C ARG A 117 -1.22 -5.52 8.14
N VAL A 118 -0.80 -5.66 6.89
CA VAL A 118 0.47 -5.10 6.40
C VAL A 118 0.21 -4.15 5.25
N ASN A 119 0.56 -2.89 5.44
CA ASN A 119 0.67 -1.90 4.37
C ASN A 119 2.13 -1.82 3.92
N GLU A 120 2.34 -1.60 2.63
CA GLU A 120 3.66 -1.54 2.04
C GLU A 120 3.86 -0.27 1.23
N LEU A 121 5.01 0.35 1.39
CA LEU A 121 5.54 1.41 0.56
C LEU A 121 6.85 0.96 -0.06
N ILE A 122 6.93 0.91 -1.38
CA ILE A 122 8.17 0.72 -2.13
C ILE A 122 8.56 2.06 -2.74
N LEU A 123 9.69 2.59 -2.30
CA LEU A 123 10.14 3.90 -2.76
C LEU A 123 10.39 3.94 -4.28
N PRO A 124 10.07 5.07 -4.94
CA PRO A 124 9.68 6.32 -4.30
C PRO A 124 8.18 6.42 -3.95
N ASN A 125 7.27 5.72 -4.63
CA ASN A 125 5.85 6.07 -4.62
C ASN A 125 4.87 4.92 -4.88
N PHE A 126 5.34 3.68 -4.89
CA PHE A 126 4.49 2.50 -5.02
C PHE A 126 3.93 2.09 -3.66
N THR A 127 2.63 1.90 -3.55
CA THR A 127 1.96 1.54 -2.30
C THR A 127 0.98 0.39 -2.45
N GLN A 128 0.86 -0.40 -1.39
CA GLN A 128 -0.14 -1.45 -1.27
C GLN A 128 -0.74 -1.46 0.14
N ALA A 129 -1.99 -1.89 0.25
CA ALA A 129 -2.61 -2.24 1.52
C ALA A 129 -3.32 -3.59 1.40
N GLY A 130 -3.51 -4.27 2.51
CA GLY A 130 -4.11 -5.58 2.55
C GLY A 130 -5.59 -5.62 2.15
N ALA A 131 -6.17 -6.81 2.09
CA ALA A 131 -7.54 -7.10 1.70
C ALA A 131 -8.53 -6.78 2.84
N ALA A 132 -8.67 -5.48 3.15
CA ALA A 132 -9.38 -4.95 4.31
C ALA A 132 -10.81 -5.47 4.52
N PHE A 133 -11.47 -5.86 3.45
CA PHE A 133 -12.89 -6.22 3.48
C PHE A 133 -13.13 -7.70 3.82
N ALA A 134 -12.16 -8.55 3.57
CA ALA A 134 -12.25 -9.98 3.88
C ALA A 134 -11.75 -10.30 5.29
N ALA A 135 -10.87 -9.47 5.85
CA ALA A 135 -10.24 -9.66 7.15
C ALA A 135 -10.91 -8.77 8.20
N ASP A 136 -12.10 -9.14 8.64
CA ASP A 136 -12.77 -8.48 9.77
C ASP A 136 -12.39 -9.08 11.13
N GLY A 137 -11.52 -10.08 11.14
CA GLY A 137 -11.10 -10.82 12.32
C GLY A 137 -12.09 -11.89 12.78
N THR A 138 -13.22 -12.08 12.09
CA THR A 138 -14.19 -13.12 12.46
C THR A 138 -13.78 -14.50 11.96
N LYS A 139 -13.02 -14.59 10.88
CA LYS A 139 -12.46 -15.83 10.37
C LYS A 139 -11.30 -16.31 11.25
N SER A 140 -11.28 -17.59 11.58
CA SER A 140 -10.20 -18.17 12.39
C SER A 140 -8.93 -18.48 11.59
N LYS A 141 -8.99 -18.43 10.26
CA LYS A 141 -7.88 -18.66 9.34
C LYS A 141 -8.14 -17.92 8.04
N TYR A 142 -7.27 -16.96 7.71
CA TYR A 142 -7.35 -16.19 6.48
C TYR A 142 -5.97 -15.69 6.07
N PHE A 143 -5.70 -15.69 4.78
CA PHE A 143 -4.60 -14.97 4.17
C PHE A 143 -5.08 -14.38 2.85
N GLY A 144 -4.90 -13.07 2.67
CA GLY A 144 -5.22 -12.36 1.43
C GLY A 144 -4.14 -11.37 1.06
N ARG A 145 -3.84 -11.29 -0.23
CA ARG A 145 -2.94 -10.30 -0.80
C ARG A 145 -3.61 -8.94 -0.87
N SER A 146 -2.85 -7.95 -1.29
CA SER A 146 -3.32 -6.57 -1.44
C SER A 146 -4.55 -6.47 -2.34
N SER A 147 -5.58 -5.77 -1.87
CA SER A 147 -6.79 -5.46 -2.65
C SER A 147 -6.60 -4.27 -3.60
N PHE A 148 -5.58 -3.46 -3.37
CA PHE A 148 -5.22 -2.38 -4.28
C PHE A 148 -3.71 -2.13 -4.32
N THR A 149 -3.28 -1.60 -5.46
CA THR A 149 -1.90 -1.19 -5.72
C THR A 149 -1.94 0.21 -6.33
N ARG A 150 -1.14 1.14 -5.81
CA ARG A 150 -1.15 2.55 -6.22
C ARG A 150 0.25 3.07 -6.48
N TRP A 151 0.37 3.95 -7.48
CA TRP A 151 1.49 4.86 -7.64
C TRP A 151 1.00 6.27 -7.31
N VAL A 152 1.56 6.88 -6.27
CA VAL A 152 1.26 8.27 -5.91
C VAL A 152 2.23 9.18 -6.65
N ILE A 153 1.74 9.89 -7.65
CA ILE A 153 2.54 10.62 -8.63
C ILE A 153 2.36 12.12 -8.39
N PRO A 154 3.44 12.87 -8.12
CA PRO A 154 3.36 14.32 -8.02
C PRO A 154 3.00 14.94 -9.37
N VAL A 155 2.03 15.85 -9.39
CA VAL A 155 1.69 16.72 -10.52
C VAL A 155 2.46 18.03 -10.40
N ASP A 156 2.44 18.60 -9.20
CA ASP A 156 3.21 19.75 -8.77
C ASP A 156 3.40 19.71 -7.23
N ASP A 157 3.86 20.80 -6.63
CA ASP A 157 4.10 20.85 -5.18
C ASP A 157 2.81 20.74 -4.33
N ASN A 158 1.65 21.06 -4.91
CA ASN A 158 0.37 21.15 -4.22
C ASN A 158 -0.65 20.11 -4.66
N HIS A 159 -0.34 19.35 -5.70
CA HIS A 159 -1.27 18.36 -6.28
C HIS A 159 -0.55 17.06 -6.59
N CYS A 160 -1.23 15.96 -6.36
CA CYS A 160 -0.78 14.66 -6.81
C CYS A 160 -1.93 13.81 -7.34
N VAL A 161 -1.60 12.71 -7.99
CA VAL A 161 -2.56 11.74 -8.49
C VAL A 161 -2.14 10.34 -8.07
N ALA A 162 -3.07 9.54 -7.59
CA ALA A 162 -2.89 8.11 -7.50
C ALA A 162 -3.41 7.45 -8.78
N LEU A 163 -2.52 6.77 -9.49
CA LEU A 163 -2.88 5.83 -10.55
C LEU A 163 -2.77 4.42 -9.96
N ALA A 164 -3.83 3.63 -10.08
CA ALA A 164 -3.97 2.46 -9.26
C ALA A 164 -4.71 1.33 -9.96
N TRP A 165 -4.60 0.13 -9.38
CA TRP A 165 -5.48 -1.00 -9.64
C TRP A 165 -6.20 -1.40 -8.36
N ALA A 166 -7.52 -1.62 -8.46
CA ALA A 166 -8.26 -2.46 -7.55
C ALA A 166 -8.15 -3.92 -8.05
N ASN A 167 -7.86 -4.84 -7.16
CA ASN A 167 -7.69 -6.24 -7.48
C ASN A 167 -8.92 -7.02 -7.02
N PHE A 168 -9.54 -7.75 -7.93
CA PHE A 168 -10.68 -8.62 -7.69
C PHE A 168 -10.31 -10.06 -7.98
N GLY A 169 -10.68 -10.97 -7.10
CA GLY A 169 -10.39 -12.39 -7.23
C GLY A 169 -10.12 -13.05 -5.89
N GLU A 170 -9.77 -14.31 -5.92
CA GLU A 170 -9.77 -15.20 -4.75
C GLU A 170 -8.86 -14.76 -3.59
N ARG A 171 -7.85 -13.94 -3.83
CA ARG A 171 -6.84 -13.57 -2.84
C ARG A 171 -6.55 -12.08 -2.68
N GLY A 172 -7.04 -11.26 -3.54
CA GLY A 172 -6.90 -9.82 -3.45
C GLY A 172 -8.22 -9.12 -3.22
N ASP A 173 -9.23 -9.91 -3.14
CA ASP A 173 -10.61 -9.58 -3.22
C ASP A 173 -11.19 -9.23 -1.86
N PRO A 174 -11.89 -8.14 -1.72
CA PRO A 174 -12.95 -8.03 -0.75
C PRO A 174 -13.99 -9.07 -1.13
N ILE A 175 -14.10 -10.16 -0.38
CA ILE A 175 -14.93 -11.34 -0.68
C ILE A 175 -16.36 -10.98 -1.09
N GLU A 176 -16.87 -9.87 -0.57
CA GLU A 176 -18.23 -9.39 -0.82
C GLU A 176 -18.37 -8.61 -2.14
N PHE A 177 -17.27 -8.29 -2.80
CA PHE A 177 -17.23 -7.35 -3.93
C PHE A 177 -16.39 -7.90 -5.08
N ASN A 178 -16.80 -9.00 -5.60
CA ASN A 178 -16.14 -9.66 -6.73
C ASN A 178 -16.55 -9.05 -8.08
N ASN A 179 -16.71 -7.72 -8.14
CA ASN A 179 -17.14 -7.00 -9.33
C ASN A 179 -16.85 -5.50 -9.22
N GLN A 180 -17.20 -4.73 -10.25
CA GLN A 180 -17.05 -3.28 -10.29
C GLN A 180 -17.81 -2.52 -9.20
N GLU A 181 -18.96 -3.01 -8.77
CA GLU A 181 -19.70 -2.40 -7.64
C GLU A 181 -18.88 -2.44 -6.35
N GLY A 182 -18.13 -3.52 -6.14
CA GLY A 182 -17.21 -3.62 -5.03
C GLY A 182 -16.12 -2.58 -5.09
N TYR A 183 -15.55 -2.34 -6.25
CA TYR A 183 -14.57 -1.31 -6.49
C TYR A 183 -15.09 0.09 -6.11
N GLU A 184 -16.26 0.49 -6.59
CA GLU A 184 -16.86 1.78 -6.26
C GLU A 184 -17.07 1.96 -4.76
N ARG A 185 -17.45 0.90 -4.06
CA ARG A 185 -17.64 0.92 -2.59
C ARG A 185 -16.32 1.01 -1.82
N ILE A 186 -15.28 0.35 -2.30
CA ILE A 186 -13.94 0.43 -1.70
C ILE A 186 -13.42 1.87 -1.73
N GLU A 187 -13.58 2.53 -2.87
CA GLU A 187 -13.03 3.85 -3.12
C GLU A 187 -14.05 4.98 -2.87
N ALA A 188 -15.25 4.69 -2.40
CA ALA A 188 -16.34 5.66 -2.26
C ALA A 188 -15.96 6.90 -1.43
N GLY A 189 -15.04 6.76 -0.48
CA GLY A 189 -14.51 7.86 0.29
C GLY A 189 -13.54 8.76 -0.48
N GLU A 190 -12.88 8.24 -1.52
CA GLU A 190 -11.77 8.92 -2.20
C GLU A 190 -12.12 9.44 -3.58
N ILE A 191 -12.95 8.72 -4.34
CA ILE A 191 -13.24 9.06 -5.75
C ILE A 191 -14.61 9.67 -5.98
N SER A 192 -15.50 9.67 -5.00
CA SER A 192 -16.86 10.17 -5.20
C SER A 192 -16.91 11.70 -5.22
N ASN A 193 -17.71 12.26 -6.14
CA ASN A 193 -18.11 13.67 -6.14
C ASN A 193 -19.12 13.94 -5.01
N ARG A 194 -18.66 13.78 -3.77
CA ARG A 194 -19.47 14.01 -2.58
C ARG A 194 -19.59 15.50 -2.29
N SER A 195 -20.74 15.93 -1.77
CA SER A 195 -20.92 17.29 -1.28
C SER A 195 -19.97 17.58 -0.10
N PHE A 196 -19.71 18.86 0.17
CA PHE A 196 -18.92 19.27 1.34
C PHE A 196 -19.48 18.70 2.65
N GLU A 197 -20.81 18.72 2.80
CA GLU A 197 -21.47 18.20 4.00
C GLU A 197 -21.26 16.70 4.19
N GLU A 198 -21.32 15.92 3.11
CA GLU A 198 -21.05 14.47 3.15
C GLU A 198 -19.61 14.19 3.52
N LYS A 199 -18.66 14.93 2.93
CA LYS A 199 -17.23 14.83 3.26
C LYS A 199 -16.96 15.14 4.74
N GLN A 200 -17.68 16.11 5.33
CA GLN A 200 -17.53 16.45 6.74
C GLN A 200 -18.15 15.39 7.67
N LYS A 201 -19.23 14.75 7.27
CA LYS A 201 -19.90 13.71 8.06
C LYS A 201 -19.16 12.37 8.03
N SER A 202 -18.55 12.04 6.92
CA SER A 202 -17.88 10.76 6.70
C SER A 202 -16.58 10.99 5.90
N PRO A 203 -15.56 11.62 6.52
CA PRO A 203 -14.29 11.86 5.86
C PRO A 203 -13.58 10.53 5.54
N GLY A 204 -12.98 10.48 4.37
CA GLY A 204 -12.05 9.42 3.95
C GLY A 204 -10.60 9.89 3.98
N ASP A 205 -9.71 9.09 3.39
CA ASP A 205 -8.28 9.40 3.33
C ASP A 205 -8.01 10.72 2.59
N ALA A 206 -8.74 10.99 1.50
CA ALA A 206 -8.58 12.22 0.74
C ALA A 206 -8.86 13.46 1.59
N GLU A 207 -9.99 13.48 2.30
CA GLU A 207 -10.35 14.59 3.17
C GLU A 207 -9.34 14.76 4.33
N ALA A 208 -8.80 13.65 4.86
CA ALA A 208 -7.81 13.69 5.93
C ALA A 208 -6.48 14.29 5.45
N VAL A 209 -5.95 13.85 4.31
CA VAL A 209 -4.67 14.35 3.80
C VAL A 209 -4.78 15.77 3.23
N GLU A 210 -5.88 16.12 2.55
CA GLU A 210 -6.13 17.47 2.05
C GLU A 210 -6.42 18.46 3.18
N GLY A 211 -7.04 18.00 4.27
CA GLY A 211 -7.33 18.80 5.46
C GLY A 211 -6.09 19.35 6.17
N MET A 212 -4.92 18.77 5.93
CA MET A 212 -3.63 19.29 6.41
C MET A 212 -3.12 20.50 5.59
N GLY A 213 -3.85 20.90 4.55
CA GLY A 213 -3.47 21.92 3.57
C GLY A 213 -2.70 21.33 2.39
N SER A 214 -2.49 22.14 1.34
CA SER A 214 -1.83 21.69 0.10
C SER A 214 -0.39 21.21 0.35
N ILE A 215 0.31 21.80 1.31
CA ILE A 215 1.62 21.34 1.80
C ILE A 215 1.58 21.34 3.33
N SER A 216 1.68 20.17 3.95
CA SER A 216 1.73 20.07 5.40
C SER A 216 3.03 20.65 5.95
N ARG A 217 2.91 21.42 7.03
CA ARG A 217 4.07 22.10 7.66
C ARG A 217 4.67 21.20 8.72
N HIS A 218 5.76 20.51 8.41
CA HIS A 218 6.47 19.60 9.34
C HIS A 218 6.85 20.27 10.68
N LYS A 219 6.98 21.59 10.71
CA LYS A 219 7.29 22.33 11.97
C LYS A 219 6.17 22.20 13.01
N GLY A 220 4.92 21.96 12.57
CA GLY A 220 3.75 21.81 13.45
C GLY A 220 3.43 20.36 13.81
N GLU A 221 4.19 19.39 13.32
CA GLU A 221 3.94 17.98 13.57
C GLU A 221 4.37 17.55 14.97
N HIS A 222 3.58 16.68 15.57
CA HIS A 222 3.85 16.04 16.85
C HIS A 222 3.99 14.53 16.66
N LEU A 223 5.08 14.12 16.01
CA LEU A 223 5.32 12.70 15.67
C LEU A 223 5.53 11.86 16.93
N MET A 224 4.81 10.75 17.01
CA MET A 224 4.82 9.79 18.11
C MET A 224 5.54 8.49 17.71
N PRO A 225 5.81 7.57 18.64
CA PRO A 225 6.39 6.26 18.29
C PRO A 225 5.61 5.47 17.23
N THR A 226 4.31 5.68 17.13
CA THR A 226 3.44 5.11 16.09
C THR A 226 3.72 5.65 14.70
N ASP A 227 4.38 6.80 14.58
CA ASP A 227 4.74 7.45 13.32
C ASP A 227 6.17 7.10 12.87
N LYS A 228 6.79 6.10 13.49
CA LYS A 228 8.16 5.66 13.15
C LYS A 228 8.31 5.34 11.67
N GLY A 229 7.29 4.75 11.04
CA GLY A 229 7.26 4.47 9.60
C GLY A 229 7.41 5.74 8.78
N ILE A 230 6.62 6.77 9.09
CA ILE A 230 6.65 8.09 8.45
C ILE A 230 8.04 8.72 8.58
N MET A 231 8.58 8.77 9.79
CA MET A 231 9.92 9.32 10.04
C MET A 231 11.01 8.59 9.24
N THR A 232 10.90 7.27 9.13
CA THR A 232 11.91 6.43 8.50
C THR A 232 11.91 6.60 6.99
N TYR A 233 10.76 6.49 6.31
CA TYR A 233 10.72 6.62 4.86
C TYR A 233 11.01 8.07 4.41
N ARG A 234 10.52 9.11 5.11
CA ARG A 234 10.84 10.51 4.81
C ARG A 234 12.34 10.79 4.93
N ARG A 235 13.01 10.22 5.94
CA ARG A 235 14.47 10.30 6.07
C ARG A 235 15.16 9.64 4.88
N ARG A 236 14.66 8.51 4.42
CA ARG A 236 15.21 7.79 3.27
C ARG A 236 15.04 8.58 1.98
N ILE A 237 13.86 9.14 1.73
CA ILE A 237 13.63 10.00 0.55
C ILE A 237 14.62 11.17 0.53
N ARG A 238 14.80 11.88 1.65
CA ARG A 238 15.79 12.97 1.73
C ARG A 238 17.21 12.50 1.40
N LYS A 239 17.61 11.33 1.86
CA LYS A 239 18.91 10.73 1.52
C LYS A 239 19.03 10.39 0.03
N LEU A 240 17.95 9.90 -0.57
CA LEU A 240 17.91 9.57 -2.00
C LEU A 240 18.02 10.83 -2.86
N ILE A 241 17.29 11.90 -2.51
CA ILE A 241 17.38 13.21 -3.18
C ILE A 241 18.83 13.70 -3.16
N LYS A 242 19.46 13.73 -1.99
CA LYS A 242 20.87 14.13 -1.86
C LYS A 242 21.81 13.26 -2.72
N SER A 243 21.54 11.96 -2.77
CA SER A 243 22.34 11.02 -3.59
C SER A 243 22.21 11.32 -5.08
N LEU A 244 20.99 11.69 -5.54
CA LEU A 244 20.75 12.11 -6.92
C LEU A 244 21.47 13.45 -7.24
N GLU A 245 21.44 14.42 -6.33
CA GLU A 245 22.17 15.68 -6.45
C GLU A 245 23.69 15.45 -6.56
N GLU A 246 24.20 14.39 -5.94
CA GLU A 246 25.60 13.93 -6.07
C GLU A 246 25.86 13.12 -7.35
N GLY A 247 24.90 12.99 -8.26
CA GLY A 247 25.00 12.29 -9.54
C GLY A 247 24.90 10.76 -9.47
N LYS A 248 24.43 10.20 -8.36
CA LYS A 248 24.21 8.76 -8.21
C LYS A 248 22.85 8.36 -8.78
N ASP A 249 22.78 7.21 -9.43
CA ASP A 249 21.50 6.67 -9.90
C ASP A 249 20.61 6.27 -8.71
N PRO A 250 19.27 6.41 -8.84
CA PRO A 250 18.35 5.98 -7.80
C PRO A 250 18.36 4.44 -7.67
N PRO A 251 18.21 3.92 -6.44
CA PRO A 251 18.10 2.48 -6.27
C PRO A 251 16.86 1.95 -6.97
N GLN A 252 17.02 0.86 -7.70
CA GLN A 252 15.92 0.15 -8.33
C GLN A 252 15.39 -0.92 -7.38
N PRO A 253 14.07 -1.15 -7.33
CA PRO A 253 13.50 -2.23 -6.55
C PRO A 253 13.91 -3.60 -7.10
N GLN A 254 14.15 -3.70 -8.40
CA GLN A 254 14.64 -4.88 -9.10
C GLN A 254 16.17 -4.92 -9.08
N LYS A 255 16.73 -6.03 -8.62
CA LYS A 255 18.19 -6.20 -8.47
C LYS A 255 18.82 -6.89 -9.67
N THR A 256 18.07 -7.74 -10.35
CA THR A 256 18.52 -8.52 -11.50
C THR A 256 17.49 -8.50 -12.60
N LYS A 257 17.97 -8.61 -13.84
CA LYS A 257 17.11 -8.65 -15.03
C LYS A 257 16.11 -9.80 -14.95
N GLY A 258 14.83 -9.52 -15.27
CA GLY A 258 13.74 -10.51 -15.22
C GLY A 258 13.29 -10.91 -13.81
N GLN A 259 13.85 -10.31 -12.76
CA GLN A 259 13.43 -10.60 -11.39
C GLN A 259 12.02 -10.06 -11.13
N ILE A 260 11.16 -10.92 -10.59
CA ILE A 260 9.87 -10.50 -10.03
C ILE A 260 10.11 -9.92 -8.64
N ILE A 261 9.63 -8.71 -8.41
CA ILE A 261 9.78 -8.01 -7.13
C ILE A 261 8.71 -8.55 -6.18
N ARG A 262 9.14 -9.04 -5.03
CA ARG A 262 8.22 -9.54 -4.00
C ARG A 262 7.56 -8.40 -3.26
N THR A 263 6.25 -8.49 -3.12
CA THR A 263 5.44 -7.58 -2.30
C THR A 263 4.95 -8.28 -1.04
N ASN A 264 4.68 -7.49 0.00
CA ASN A 264 4.32 -7.99 1.32
C ASN A 264 3.03 -7.38 1.86
N GLY A 265 2.37 -6.51 1.09
CA GLY A 265 1.04 -5.99 1.43
C GLY A 265 0.03 -7.14 1.52
N GLN A 266 -0.61 -7.31 2.70
CA GLN A 266 -1.48 -8.46 2.94
C GLN A 266 -2.31 -8.32 4.22
N ASP A 267 -3.30 -9.18 4.39
CA ASP A 267 -3.97 -9.47 5.66
C ASP A 267 -3.84 -10.95 6.01
N THR A 268 -3.49 -11.21 7.26
CA THR A 268 -3.46 -12.55 7.84
C THR A 268 -4.32 -12.59 9.09
N VAL A 269 -5.25 -13.53 9.16
CA VAL A 269 -6.01 -13.81 10.40
C VAL A 269 -5.75 -15.25 10.83
N LEU A 270 -5.43 -15.42 12.11
CA LEU A 270 -5.22 -16.73 12.70
C LEU A 270 -5.88 -16.81 14.07
N ARG A 271 -6.29 -18.02 14.43
CA ARG A 271 -6.82 -18.29 15.76
C ARG A 271 -5.68 -18.27 16.78
N ALA A 272 -5.80 -17.40 17.76
CA ALA A 272 -4.84 -17.26 18.84
C ALA A 272 -5.57 -16.81 20.10
N PRO A 273 -6.13 -17.73 20.88
CA PRO A 273 -6.94 -17.41 22.05
C PRO A 273 -6.25 -16.44 22.99
N LYS A 274 -7.03 -15.50 23.54
CA LYS A 274 -6.53 -14.47 24.44
C LYS A 274 -5.85 -15.08 25.64
N ARG A 275 -4.68 -14.59 25.99
CA ARG A 275 -3.94 -15.01 27.18
C ARG A 275 -4.32 -14.17 28.40
N ASN A 276 -4.42 -14.79 29.57
CA ASN A 276 -4.71 -14.09 30.81
C ASN A 276 -3.60 -13.12 31.25
N LYS A 277 -2.37 -13.38 30.83
CA LYS A 277 -1.19 -12.53 31.11
C LYS A 277 -0.40 -12.34 29.84
N ASN A 278 0.16 -11.15 29.69
CA ASN A 278 1.07 -10.79 28.57
C ASN A 278 0.46 -10.98 27.16
N ASP A 279 -0.86 -10.82 27.02
CA ASP A 279 -1.53 -10.97 25.71
C ASP A 279 -1.02 -9.97 24.68
N ARG A 280 -0.74 -8.74 25.09
CA ARG A 280 -0.15 -7.71 24.22
C ARG A 280 1.17 -8.17 23.61
N GLU A 281 2.06 -8.72 24.42
CA GLU A 281 3.34 -9.24 23.96
C GLU A 281 3.16 -10.46 23.05
N PHE A 282 2.18 -11.31 23.35
CA PHE A 282 1.84 -12.43 22.50
C PHE A 282 1.35 -11.99 21.12
N VAL A 283 0.50 -10.94 21.04
CA VAL A 283 0.06 -10.36 19.75
C VAL A 283 1.24 -9.84 18.94
N LYS A 284 2.21 -9.17 19.55
CA LYS A 284 3.44 -8.73 18.89
C LYS A 284 4.28 -9.91 18.38
N GLN A 285 4.40 -10.97 19.15
CA GLN A 285 5.12 -12.18 18.73
C GLN A 285 4.47 -12.82 17.51
N ILE A 286 3.14 -12.81 17.42
CA ILE A 286 2.40 -13.30 16.24
C ILE A 286 2.77 -12.46 15.01
N CYS A 287 2.76 -11.13 15.13
CA CYS A 287 3.18 -10.26 14.03
C CYS A 287 4.58 -10.63 13.53
N SER A 288 5.53 -10.71 14.46
CA SER A 288 6.92 -11.07 14.14
C SER A 288 7.03 -12.44 13.45
N SER A 289 6.25 -13.43 13.90
CA SER A 289 6.22 -14.77 13.31
C SER A 289 5.65 -14.77 11.89
N VAL A 290 4.54 -14.06 11.66
CA VAL A 290 3.94 -13.90 10.32
C VAL A 290 4.90 -13.22 9.37
N MET A 291 5.53 -12.12 9.79
CA MET A 291 6.49 -11.41 8.95
C MET A 291 7.74 -12.24 8.66
N LYS A 292 8.27 -12.93 9.66
CA LYS A 292 9.40 -13.83 9.49
C LYS A 292 9.09 -14.92 8.45
N MET A 293 7.95 -15.58 8.58
CA MET A 293 7.51 -16.61 7.63
C MET A 293 7.42 -16.04 6.20
N GLN A 294 6.86 -14.84 6.01
CA GLN A 294 6.80 -14.21 4.71
C GLN A 294 8.18 -13.97 4.09
N PHE A 295 9.13 -13.49 4.90
CA PHE A 295 10.48 -13.20 4.43
C PHE A 295 11.29 -14.46 4.14
N GLU A 296 11.11 -15.54 4.90
CA GLU A 296 11.77 -16.82 4.67
C GLU A 296 11.27 -17.51 3.39
N LEU A 297 10.05 -17.24 3.00
CA LEU A 297 9.41 -17.82 1.80
C LEU A 297 9.50 -16.93 0.55
N GLU A 298 10.21 -15.80 0.61
CA GLU A 298 10.20 -14.82 -0.48
C GLU A 298 10.77 -15.32 -1.81
N ASP A 299 11.71 -16.26 -1.77
CA ASP A 299 12.32 -16.83 -2.98
C ASP A 299 11.46 -17.91 -3.66
N MET A 300 10.39 -18.36 -2.99
CA MET A 300 9.46 -19.35 -3.56
C MET A 300 8.59 -18.74 -4.67
N PRO A 301 8.16 -19.54 -5.65
CA PRO A 301 7.11 -19.13 -6.57
C PRO A 301 5.85 -18.67 -5.82
N LEU A 302 5.17 -17.63 -6.32
CA LEU A 302 4.07 -16.97 -5.61
C LEU A 302 3.00 -17.93 -5.11
N LYS A 303 2.54 -18.82 -5.97
CA LYS A 303 1.49 -19.81 -5.65
C LYS A 303 1.92 -20.77 -4.52
N GLU A 304 3.16 -21.24 -4.57
CA GLU A 304 3.72 -22.12 -3.53
C GLU A 304 3.93 -21.35 -2.22
N ARG A 305 4.42 -20.12 -2.30
CA ARG A 305 4.59 -19.22 -1.15
C ARG A 305 3.27 -19.03 -0.41
N ASP A 306 2.21 -18.67 -1.13
CA ASP A 306 0.90 -18.42 -0.54
C ASP A 306 0.29 -19.69 0.08
N ALA A 307 0.42 -20.83 -0.60
CA ALA A 307 -0.02 -22.11 -0.07
C ALA A 307 0.72 -22.50 1.21
N ASN A 308 2.04 -22.26 1.26
CA ASN A 308 2.85 -22.50 2.46
C ASN A 308 2.46 -21.57 3.60
N ILE A 309 2.24 -20.28 3.34
CA ILE A 309 1.74 -19.33 4.34
C ILE A 309 0.42 -19.84 4.93
N ILE A 310 -0.56 -20.14 4.08
CA ILE A 310 -1.88 -20.61 4.51
C ILE A 310 -1.78 -21.92 5.32
N SER A 311 -0.94 -22.86 4.92
CA SER A 311 -0.78 -24.14 5.62
C SER A 311 -0.21 -23.96 7.03
N ASN A 312 0.65 -22.97 7.22
CA ASN A 312 1.32 -22.68 8.49
C ASN A 312 0.53 -21.75 9.43
N LEU A 313 -0.67 -21.30 9.04
CA LEU A 313 -1.57 -20.52 9.91
C LEU A 313 -2.38 -21.43 10.85
N ASN A 314 -1.74 -22.22 11.70
CA ASN A 314 -2.42 -23.11 12.65
C ASN A 314 -2.14 -22.66 14.07
#